data_95ecd88a822e9025ca0acf2bd8043d90
#
_entry.id   95ecd88a822e9025ca0acf2bd8043d90
#
_cell.length_a   1.000
_cell.length_b   1.000
_cell.length_c   1.000
_cell.angle_alpha   90.00
_cell.angle_beta   90.00
_cell.angle_gamma   90.00
#
_symmetry.space_group_name_H-M   'P 1'
#
loop_
_entity.id
_entity.type
_entity.pdbx_description
1 polymer ?
#
loop_
_entity_poly.entity_id
_entity_poly.type
_entity_poly.pdbx_seq_one_letter_code
_entity_poly.pdbx_strand_id
1 'polypeptide(L)'
;GDTVDAVGDGVVPASSGDKSIPRFTWWSHQGTPEWIQYDFEKPLAVSSASVYWFDDTGTGRCRVPQSWKLLRKDGEAWKPVEATSDFGTRRDAWNTVKFKKVETTALRIEVQLQPQVSGGILEWKGE
;
A
#
# COMPACT_ATOMS: atom_id res chain seq x y z
N GLY A 1 -14.77 10.02 2.60
CA GLY A 1 -13.65 10.49 1.94
C GLY A 1 -12.40 9.66 2.12
N ASP A 2 -11.72 9.50 1.01
CA ASP A 2 -10.45 8.80 0.98
C ASP A 2 -9.33 9.82 1.08
N THR A 3 -8.39 9.60 1.99
CA THR A 3 -7.25 10.49 2.15
C THR A 3 -5.96 9.69 2.36
N VAL A 4 -4.82 10.26 1.98
CA VAL A 4 -3.52 9.62 2.20
C VAL A 4 -3.25 9.46 3.70
N ASP A 5 -3.65 10.41 4.53
CA ASP A 5 -3.42 10.38 5.96
C ASP A 5 -4.19 9.25 6.67
N ALA A 6 -5.29 8.79 6.07
CA ALA A 6 -6.13 7.73 6.66
C ALA A 6 -5.40 6.39 6.78
N VAL A 7 -4.44 6.10 5.91
CA VAL A 7 -3.81 4.79 5.84
C VAL A 7 -2.60 4.59 6.77
N GLY A 8 -2.25 5.58 7.55
CA GLY A 8 -1.14 5.47 8.51
C GLY A 8 -1.58 5.71 9.96
N ASP A 9 -2.87 5.58 10.26
CA ASP A 9 -3.44 5.95 11.56
C ASP A 9 -3.38 4.84 12.62
N GLY A 10 -2.93 3.65 12.26
CA GLY A 10 -2.83 2.52 13.18
C GLY A 10 -4.14 1.78 13.43
N VAL A 11 -5.22 2.17 12.78
CA VAL A 11 -6.51 1.48 12.91
C VAL A 11 -6.49 0.20 12.09
N VAL A 12 -6.69 -0.95 12.76
CA VAL A 12 -6.67 -2.26 12.11
C VAL A 12 -8.07 -2.58 11.57
N PRO A 13 -8.19 -2.86 10.27
CA PRO A 13 -9.50 -3.20 9.69
C PRO A 13 -9.97 -4.60 10.09
N ALA A 14 -11.28 -4.80 10.10
CA ALA A 14 -11.88 -6.12 10.33
C ALA A 14 -11.77 -7.01 9.09
N SER A 15 -11.82 -6.42 7.89
CA SER A 15 -11.71 -7.12 6.62
C SER A 15 -11.30 -6.13 5.53
N SER A 16 -10.93 -6.64 4.35
CA SER A 16 -10.55 -5.79 3.22
C SER A 16 -11.70 -4.90 2.72
N GLY A 17 -12.95 -5.28 2.96
CA GLY A 17 -14.12 -4.47 2.61
C GLY A 17 -14.63 -3.60 3.75
N ASP A 18 -13.88 -3.44 4.83
CA ASP A 18 -14.30 -2.66 6.00
C ASP A 18 -14.40 -1.17 5.64
N LYS A 19 -15.63 -0.68 5.57
CA LYS A 19 -15.92 0.73 5.27
C LYS A 19 -16.16 1.56 6.54
N SER A 20 -15.99 0.95 7.72
CA SER A 20 -16.15 1.62 9.01
C SER A 20 -14.93 2.45 9.40
N ILE A 21 -13.78 2.25 8.74
CA ILE A 21 -12.53 2.98 9.00
C ILE A 21 -12.14 3.82 7.77
N PRO A 22 -11.34 4.88 7.97
CA PRO A 22 -10.81 5.66 6.86
C PRO A 22 -9.97 4.80 5.93
N ARG A 23 -10.01 5.11 4.63
CA ARG A 23 -9.29 4.37 3.60
C ARG A 23 -8.79 5.32 2.51
N PHE A 24 -7.85 4.84 1.70
CA PHE A 24 -7.43 5.49 0.47
C PHE A 24 -7.76 4.59 -0.72
N THR A 25 -8.36 5.14 -1.78
CA THR A 25 -8.62 4.38 -3.01
C THR A 25 -8.15 5.15 -4.23
N TRP A 26 -7.92 4.42 -5.34
CA TRP A 26 -7.64 4.99 -6.65
C TRP A 26 -8.90 5.10 -7.51
N TRP A 27 -10.05 4.93 -6.90
CA TRP A 27 -11.32 5.12 -7.58
C TRP A 27 -11.38 6.54 -8.17
N SER A 28 -11.70 6.75 -9.44
CA SER A 28 -12.28 5.81 -10.40
C SER A 28 -11.29 5.24 -11.42
N HIS A 29 -9.99 5.28 -11.16
CA HIS A 29 -9.00 4.66 -12.05
C HIS A 29 -9.18 3.14 -12.02
N GLN A 30 -9.12 2.49 -13.18
CA GLN A 30 -9.33 1.06 -13.33
C GLN A 30 -8.28 0.47 -14.27
N GLY A 31 -7.67 -0.65 -13.87
CA GLY A 31 -6.71 -1.37 -14.70
C GLY A 31 -5.41 -0.61 -14.98
N THR A 32 -5.13 0.45 -14.25
CA THR A 32 -3.98 1.33 -14.47
C THR A 32 -2.85 1.06 -13.48
N PRO A 33 -1.60 1.47 -13.80
CA PRO A 33 -0.57 1.60 -12.76
C PRO A 33 -0.86 2.84 -11.92
N GLU A 34 -0.76 2.71 -10.60
CA GLU A 34 -1.01 3.79 -9.65
C GLU A 34 0.04 3.75 -8.54
N TRP A 35 0.15 4.82 -7.77
CA TRP A 35 1.10 4.86 -6.67
C TRP A 35 0.59 5.72 -5.53
N ILE A 36 1.17 5.50 -4.34
CA ILE A 36 0.98 6.33 -3.16
C ILE A 36 2.33 6.45 -2.45
N GLN A 37 2.62 7.63 -1.91
CA GLN A 37 3.90 7.95 -1.29
C GLN A 37 3.68 8.36 0.17
N TYR A 38 4.59 7.88 1.03
CA TYR A 38 4.61 8.24 2.44
C TYR A 38 5.93 8.93 2.75
N ASP A 39 5.85 10.19 3.15
CA ASP A 39 7.02 10.98 3.53
C ASP A 39 7.17 10.97 5.05
N PHE A 40 8.37 10.66 5.54
CA PHE A 40 8.69 10.68 6.95
C PHE A 40 9.20 12.06 7.35
N GLU A 41 8.90 12.52 8.57
CA GLU A 41 9.41 13.81 9.07
C GLU A 41 10.93 13.83 9.15
N LYS A 42 11.57 12.68 9.33
CA LYS A 42 13.02 12.50 9.37
C LYS A 42 13.38 11.11 8.88
N PRO A 43 14.65 10.87 8.50
CA PRO A 43 15.06 9.55 8.03
C PRO A 43 14.74 8.46 9.04
N LEU A 44 14.23 7.35 8.55
CA LEU A 44 13.94 6.15 9.34
C LEU A 44 14.64 4.95 8.72
N ALA A 45 15.14 4.06 9.60
CA ALA A 45 15.67 2.77 9.18
C ALA A 45 14.50 1.77 9.12
N VAL A 46 14.27 1.21 7.94
CA VAL A 46 13.15 0.30 7.71
C VAL A 46 13.64 -0.99 7.04
N SER A 47 13.01 -2.10 7.35
CA SER A 47 13.33 -3.43 6.78
C SER A 47 12.08 -4.24 6.44
N SER A 48 10.89 -3.71 6.68
CA SER A 48 9.64 -4.35 6.29
C SER A 48 8.55 -3.31 6.07
N ALA A 49 7.56 -3.68 5.28
CA ALA A 49 6.34 -2.90 5.11
C ALA A 49 5.15 -3.84 5.03
N SER A 50 4.05 -3.45 5.66
CA SER A 50 2.82 -4.23 5.68
C SER A 50 1.69 -3.38 5.12
N VAL A 51 0.86 -3.97 4.27
CA VAL A 51 -0.28 -3.29 3.65
C VAL A 51 -1.53 -4.15 3.84
N TYR A 52 -2.61 -3.52 4.22
CA TYR A 52 -3.93 -4.12 4.26
C TYR A 52 -4.75 -3.54 3.11
N TRP A 53 -4.98 -4.34 2.08
CA TRP A 53 -5.63 -3.88 0.86
C TRP A 53 -7.13 -3.69 1.05
N PHE A 54 -7.67 -2.62 0.45
CA PHE A 54 -9.11 -2.42 0.38
C PHE A 54 -9.68 -3.23 -0.78
N ASP A 55 -10.71 -4.03 -0.49
CA ASP A 55 -11.40 -4.86 -1.47
C ASP A 55 -12.88 -4.93 -1.09
N ASP A 56 -13.74 -4.39 -1.94
CA ASP A 56 -15.18 -4.33 -1.70
C ASP A 56 -15.97 -5.25 -2.63
N THR A 57 -15.41 -6.43 -2.90
CA THR A 57 -16.10 -7.47 -3.67
C THR A 57 -17.52 -7.68 -3.16
N GLY A 58 -18.48 -7.65 -4.08
CA GLY A 58 -19.91 -7.79 -3.76
C GLY A 58 -20.64 -6.48 -3.56
N THR A 59 -19.93 -5.36 -3.31
CA THR A 59 -20.54 -4.05 -3.10
C THR A 59 -19.99 -2.94 -3.99
N GLY A 60 -18.80 -3.13 -4.57
CA GLY A 60 -18.15 -2.13 -5.39
C GLY A 60 -17.10 -2.73 -6.31
N ARG A 61 -16.25 -1.87 -6.88
CA ARG A 61 -15.27 -2.25 -7.90
C ARG A 61 -13.82 -2.11 -7.45
N CYS A 62 -13.57 -2.03 -6.15
CA CYS A 62 -12.21 -2.07 -5.63
C CYS A 62 -11.82 -3.50 -5.29
N ARG A 63 -10.64 -3.90 -5.72
CA ARG A 63 -10.07 -5.23 -5.51
C ARG A 63 -8.63 -5.09 -5.04
N VAL A 64 -8.08 -6.15 -4.46
CA VAL A 64 -6.63 -6.22 -4.23
C VAL A 64 -5.91 -6.00 -5.57
N PRO A 65 -4.69 -5.42 -5.56
CA PRO A 65 -3.99 -5.18 -6.82
C PRO A 65 -3.58 -6.49 -7.49
N GLN A 66 -3.34 -6.43 -8.80
CA GLN A 66 -2.76 -7.54 -9.56
C GLN A 66 -1.33 -7.80 -9.09
N SER A 67 -0.57 -6.72 -8.87
CA SER A 67 0.80 -6.76 -8.38
C SER A 67 1.16 -5.42 -7.76
N TRP A 68 2.23 -5.38 -6.97
CA TRP A 68 2.75 -4.14 -6.42
C TRP A 68 4.23 -4.27 -6.15
N LYS A 69 4.89 -3.12 -5.96
CA LYS A 69 6.28 -3.03 -5.57
C LYS A 69 6.49 -1.87 -4.64
N LEU A 70 7.60 -1.87 -3.93
CA LEU A 70 7.96 -0.85 -2.96
C LEU A 70 9.27 -0.20 -3.36
N LEU A 71 9.29 1.12 -3.39
CA LEU A 71 10.46 1.91 -3.68
C LEU A 71 10.84 2.74 -2.46
N ARG A 72 12.15 2.97 -2.29
CA ARG A 72 12.68 3.88 -1.28
C ARG A 72 13.28 5.10 -1.94
N LYS A 73 13.22 6.22 -1.24
CA LYS A 73 13.90 7.43 -1.71
C LYS A 73 15.38 7.36 -1.37
N ASP A 74 16.22 7.61 -2.37
CA ASP A 74 17.67 7.67 -2.24
C ASP A 74 18.15 8.97 -2.88
N GLY A 75 18.36 10.00 -2.06
CA GLY A 75 18.56 11.37 -2.54
C GLY A 75 17.32 11.85 -3.26
N GLU A 76 17.44 12.16 -4.55
CA GLU A 76 16.31 12.55 -5.39
C GLU A 76 15.78 11.39 -6.26
N ALA A 77 16.37 10.22 -6.15
CA ALA A 77 15.99 9.05 -6.94
C ALA A 77 15.09 8.11 -6.13
N TRP A 78 14.27 7.36 -6.84
CA TRP A 78 13.49 6.26 -6.29
C TRP A 78 14.11 4.94 -6.71
N LYS A 79 14.42 4.08 -5.73
CA LYS A 79 15.05 2.78 -5.98
C LYS A 79 14.20 1.67 -5.37
N PRO A 80 14.05 0.53 -6.06
CA PRO A 80 13.32 -0.60 -5.48
C PRO A 80 14.04 -1.10 -4.22
N VAL A 81 13.27 -1.50 -3.21
CA VAL A 81 13.83 -2.17 -2.04
C VAL A 81 14.33 -3.56 -2.46
N GLU A 82 15.37 -4.04 -1.78
CA GLU A 82 15.87 -5.40 -2.01
C GLU A 82 15.04 -6.39 -1.23
N ALA A 83 13.92 -6.82 -1.81
CA ALA A 83 12.94 -7.67 -1.14
C ALA A 83 13.48 -9.09 -0.95
N THR A 84 13.21 -9.64 0.25
CA THR A 84 13.55 -11.01 0.61
C THR A 84 12.31 -11.89 0.79
N SER A 85 11.12 -11.33 0.56
CA SER A 85 9.85 -12.04 0.58
C SER A 85 8.95 -11.52 -0.53
N ASP A 86 7.81 -12.18 -0.74
CA ASP A 86 6.88 -11.81 -1.81
C ASP A 86 6.08 -10.55 -1.48
N PHE A 87 5.67 -9.84 -2.54
CA PHE A 87 4.72 -8.74 -2.45
C PHE A 87 3.30 -9.32 -2.50
N GLY A 88 2.72 -9.58 -1.33
CA GLY A 88 1.44 -10.27 -1.21
C GLY A 88 0.24 -9.42 -1.63
N THR A 89 -0.77 -10.09 -2.16
CA THR A 89 -2.03 -9.47 -2.57
C THR A 89 -3.22 -10.21 -1.97
N ARG A 90 -3.06 -10.74 -0.75
CA ARG A 90 -4.13 -11.46 -0.07
C ARG A 90 -5.19 -10.50 0.46
N ARG A 91 -6.43 -10.90 0.30
CA ARG A 91 -7.60 -10.22 0.82
C ARG A 91 -7.76 -10.54 2.32
N ASP A 92 -8.32 -9.59 3.06
CA ASP A 92 -8.66 -9.76 4.48
C ASP A 92 -7.46 -10.12 5.37
N ALA A 93 -6.28 -9.62 5.02
CA ALA A 93 -5.05 -9.92 5.74
C ALA A 93 -4.01 -8.82 5.56
N TRP A 94 -3.13 -8.70 6.54
CA TRP A 94 -1.90 -7.96 6.38
C TRP A 94 -1.00 -8.70 5.39
N ASN A 95 -0.46 -7.95 4.42
CA ASN A 95 0.52 -8.45 3.47
C ASN A 95 1.84 -7.79 3.79
N THR A 96 2.80 -8.55 4.32
CA THR A 96 4.09 -8.04 4.77
C THR A 96 5.17 -8.42 3.77
N VAL A 97 5.92 -7.43 3.30
CA VAL A 97 7.14 -7.64 2.53
C VAL A 97 8.33 -7.32 3.42
N LYS A 98 9.31 -8.22 3.42
CA LYS A 98 10.60 -8.02 4.12
C LYS A 98 11.66 -7.69 3.09
N PHE A 99 12.59 -6.80 3.46
CA PHE A 99 13.64 -6.37 2.56
C PHE A 99 14.89 -5.99 3.34
N LYS A 100 16.00 -5.84 2.62
CA LYS A 100 17.26 -5.39 3.23
C LYS A 100 17.04 -4.03 3.87
N LYS A 101 17.47 -3.89 5.13
CA LYS A 101 17.33 -2.67 5.92
C LYS A 101 17.95 -1.47 5.20
N VAL A 102 17.19 -0.40 5.10
CA VAL A 102 17.64 0.86 4.51
C VAL A 102 17.20 2.03 5.37
N GLU A 103 17.99 3.11 5.36
CA GLU A 103 17.57 4.39 5.92
C GLU A 103 17.02 5.24 4.79
N THR A 104 15.81 5.77 4.97
CA THR A 104 15.15 6.55 3.92
C THR A 104 14.21 7.61 4.52
N THR A 105 13.92 8.64 3.73
CA THR A 105 12.98 9.69 4.09
C THR A 105 11.59 9.46 3.53
N ALA A 106 11.41 8.49 2.63
CA ALA A 106 10.10 8.21 2.05
C ALA A 106 10.04 6.81 1.44
N LEU A 107 8.85 6.26 1.42
CA LEU A 107 8.51 5.02 0.72
C LEU A 107 7.40 5.30 -0.29
N ARG A 108 7.46 4.61 -1.43
CA ARG A 108 6.43 4.69 -2.46
C ARG A 108 5.93 3.29 -2.77
N ILE A 109 4.62 3.10 -2.67
CA ILE A 109 3.96 1.86 -3.09
C ILE A 109 3.47 2.10 -4.51
N GLU A 110 3.92 1.28 -5.45
CA GLU A 110 3.44 1.30 -6.84
C GLU A 110 2.66 0.02 -7.10
N VAL A 111 1.44 0.15 -7.60
CA VAL A 111 0.55 -0.98 -7.86
C VAL A 111 0.17 -1.03 -9.32
N GLN A 112 -0.12 -2.25 -9.80
CA GLN A 112 -0.84 -2.47 -11.04
C GLN A 112 -2.23 -2.94 -10.65
N LEU A 113 -3.25 -2.17 -10.98
CA LEU A 113 -4.64 -2.56 -10.73
C LEU A 113 -5.04 -3.71 -11.66
N GLN A 114 -5.94 -4.57 -11.18
CA GLN A 114 -6.52 -5.62 -12.02
C GLN A 114 -7.35 -4.99 -13.13
N PRO A 115 -7.46 -5.64 -14.32
CA PRO A 115 -8.26 -5.08 -15.42
C PRO A 115 -9.71 -4.79 -14.99
N GLN A 116 -10.22 -3.63 -15.41
CA GLN A 116 -11.61 -3.21 -15.20
C GLN A 116 -12.03 -2.98 -13.75
N VAL A 117 -11.09 -2.94 -12.81
CA VAL A 117 -11.37 -2.66 -11.40
C VAL A 117 -10.36 -1.67 -10.85
N SER A 118 -10.73 -1.03 -9.75
CA SER A 118 -9.88 -0.12 -9.01
C SER A 118 -9.23 -0.83 -7.82
N GLY A 119 -8.65 -0.09 -6.91
CA GLY A 119 -8.02 -0.62 -5.70
C GLY A 119 -7.85 0.43 -4.64
N GLY A 120 -7.34 0.03 -3.49
CA GLY A 120 -7.10 0.96 -2.39
C GLY A 120 -6.41 0.30 -1.22
N ILE A 121 -6.12 1.10 -0.22
CA ILE A 121 -5.41 0.70 1.00
C ILE A 121 -6.24 1.10 2.20
N LEU A 122 -6.48 0.16 3.11
CA LEU A 122 -7.13 0.42 4.40
C LEU A 122 -6.12 0.87 5.45
N GLU A 123 -4.96 0.23 5.48
CA GLU A 123 -3.91 0.54 6.44
C GLU A 123 -2.56 0.12 5.90
N TRP A 124 -1.49 0.78 6.37
CA TRP A 124 -0.12 0.38 6.06
C TRP A 124 0.78 0.67 7.26
N LYS A 125 1.94 0.03 7.31
CA LYS A 125 2.99 0.36 8.27
C LYS A 125 4.35 -0.02 7.70
N GLY A 126 5.35 0.84 7.95
CA GLY A 126 6.76 0.58 7.66
C GLY A 126 7.51 0.36 8.96
N GLU A 127 8.39 -0.60 8.99
CA GLU A 127 9.16 -0.96 10.20
C GLU A 127 10.64 -1.18 9.91
#